data_a7b68e03a458341c2419c605da594a5d
#
_entry.id   a7b68e03a458341c2419c605da594a5d
#
_cell.length_a   1.000
_cell.length_b   1.000
_cell.length_c   1.000
_cell.angle_alpha   90.00
_cell.angle_beta   90.00
_cell.angle_gamma   90.00
#
_symmetry.space_group_name_H-M   'P 1'
#
loop_
_entity.id
_entity.type
_entity.pdbx_description
1 polymer ?
#
loop_
_entity_poly.entity_id
_entity_poly.type
_entity_poly.pdbx_seq_one_letter_code
_entity_poly.pdbx_strand_id
1 'polypeptide(L)'
;MSVYFCGGSCIEDVTSHLMYHLSLHPTLRTCSADTILRAIKELTQNNISYTSDTGKICDFNTADTLNSLLLNCLFATGQLKEGEMYDVDFDHQFIETEKYDAKPTYKKFLGYRPGVAVIGDLIVGIENSDGNTNVRFHQKDTLKRFF
;
A
#
# COMPACT_ATOMS: atom_id res chain seq x y z
N MET A 1 12.36 -2.06 2.63
CA MET A 1 12.77 -0.79 1.99
C MET A 1 14.10 -0.92 1.24
N SER A 2 15.21 -1.34 1.89
CA SER A 2 16.53 -1.45 1.23
C SER A 2 16.53 -2.29 -0.05
N VAL A 3 15.72 -3.35 -0.14
CA VAL A 3 15.59 -4.20 -1.33
C VAL A 3 15.22 -3.37 -2.56
N TYR A 4 14.19 -2.56 -2.45
CA TYR A 4 13.69 -1.74 -3.56
C TYR A 4 14.63 -0.58 -3.89
N PHE A 5 15.25 0.03 -2.89
CA PHE A 5 16.28 1.06 -3.13
C PHE A 5 17.53 0.53 -3.85
N CYS A 6 17.81 -0.76 -3.71
CA CYS A 6 18.91 -1.43 -4.41
C CYS A 6 18.47 -2.09 -5.73
N GLY A 7 17.29 -1.77 -6.24
CA GLY A 7 16.79 -2.25 -7.53
C GLY A 7 16.14 -3.63 -7.50
N GLY A 8 15.85 -4.16 -6.30
CA GLY A 8 15.08 -5.40 -6.16
C GLY A 8 13.61 -5.19 -6.52
N SER A 9 12.98 -6.21 -7.06
CA SER A 9 11.57 -6.20 -7.48
C SER A 9 10.65 -6.98 -6.54
N CYS A 10 11.21 -7.85 -5.71
CA CYS A 10 10.48 -8.64 -4.74
C CYS A 10 11.26 -8.78 -3.42
N ILE A 11 10.59 -9.24 -2.37
CA ILE A 11 11.20 -9.34 -1.03
C ILE A 11 12.26 -10.43 -0.97
N GLU A 12 12.14 -11.47 -1.78
CA GLU A 12 13.09 -12.57 -1.91
C GLU A 12 14.48 -12.09 -2.35
N ASP A 13 14.55 -10.95 -3.03
CA ASP A 13 15.81 -10.32 -3.45
C ASP A 13 16.70 -9.90 -2.27
N VAL A 14 16.15 -9.79 -1.06
CA VAL A 14 16.95 -9.56 0.14
C VAL A 14 17.92 -10.72 0.36
N THR A 15 17.47 -11.95 0.13
CA THR A 15 18.29 -13.16 0.34
C THR A 15 19.28 -13.35 -0.80
N SER A 16 18.83 -13.17 -2.05
CA SER A 16 19.65 -13.47 -3.24
C SER A 16 20.67 -12.36 -3.54
N HIS A 17 20.37 -11.10 -3.24
CA HIS A 17 21.21 -9.98 -3.68
C HIS A 17 21.78 -9.13 -2.55
N LEU A 18 21.10 -8.99 -1.42
CA LEU A 18 21.50 -8.06 -0.36
C LEU A 18 22.12 -8.73 0.87
N MET A 19 21.79 -9.98 1.16
CA MET A 19 22.22 -10.62 2.40
C MET A 19 23.74 -10.59 2.60
N TYR A 20 24.51 -10.88 1.55
CA TYR A 20 25.96 -10.84 1.60
C TYR A 20 26.48 -9.43 1.95
N HIS A 21 26.00 -8.40 1.26
CA HIS A 21 26.43 -7.01 1.47
C HIS A 21 26.02 -6.49 2.85
N LEU A 22 24.83 -6.83 3.32
CA LEU A 22 24.37 -6.48 4.67
C LEU A 22 25.20 -7.14 5.76
N SER A 23 25.64 -8.38 5.55
CA SER A 23 26.48 -9.11 6.52
C SER A 23 27.88 -8.52 6.70
N LEU A 24 28.38 -7.80 5.71
CA LEU A 24 29.67 -7.10 5.79
C LEU A 24 29.61 -5.82 6.61
N HIS A 25 28.42 -5.28 6.87
CA HIS A 25 28.28 -4.03 7.61
C HIS A 25 28.18 -4.28 9.12
N PRO A 26 29.00 -3.65 9.96
CA PRO A 26 29.14 -3.99 11.39
C PRO A 26 27.87 -3.71 12.21
N THR A 27 27.00 -2.83 11.74
CA THR A 27 25.77 -2.42 12.48
C THR A 27 24.48 -2.92 11.85
N LEU A 28 24.52 -3.46 10.63
CA LEU A 28 23.33 -4.00 9.98
C LEU A 28 23.14 -5.48 10.29
N ARG A 29 21.89 -5.87 10.44
CA ARG A 29 21.51 -7.27 10.65
C ARG A 29 20.88 -7.81 9.38
N THR A 30 21.25 -9.02 9.02
CA THR A 30 20.59 -9.78 7.95
C THR A 30 19.30 -10.40 8.47
N CYS A 31 18.30 -10.52 7.59
CA CYS A 31 17.07 -11.24 7.86
C CYS A 31 16.58 -11.94 6.59
N SER A 32 15.81 -13.00 6.75
CA SER A 32 15.21 -13.71 5.63
C SER A 32 14.01 -12.95 5.06
N ALA A 33 13.63 -13.25 3.82
CA ALA A 33 12.41 -12.76 3.18
C ALA A 33 11.17 -13.04 4.04
N ASP A 34 11.05 -14.24 4.61
CA ASP A 34 9.93 -14.60 5.50
C ASP A 34 9.86 -13.72 6.76
N THR A 35 11.00 -13.32 7.31
CA THR A 35 11.05 -12.41 8.46
C THR A 35 10.49 -11.03 8.08
N ILE A 36 10.83 -10.53 6.89
CA ILE A 36 10.30 -9.26 6.39
C ILE A 36 8.79 -9.36 6.12
N LEU A 37 8.35 -10.44 5.47
CA LEU A 37 6.92 -10.66 5.19
C LEU A 37 6.10 -10.75 6.48
N ARG A 38 6.64 -11.43 7.51
CA ARG A 38 5.98 -11.48 8.82
C ARG A 38 5.89 -10.10 9.47
N ALA A 39 6.96 -9.31 9.45
CA ALA A 39 6.93 -7.95 9.99
C ALA A 39 5.94 -7.05 9.23
N ILE A 40 5.85 -7.18 7.89
CA ILE A 40 4.84 -6.46 7.11
C ILE A 40 3.42 -6.90 7.52
N LYS A 41 3.19 -8.20 7.72
CA LYS A 41 1.88 -8.70 8.19
C LYS A 41 1.51 -8.19 9.58
N GLU A 42 2.47 -7.98 10.47
CA GLU A 42 2.23 -7.39 11.80
C GLU A 42 1.81 -5.92 11.74
N LEU A 43 2.13 -5.23 10.63
CA LEU A 43 1.72 -3.85 10.36
C LEU A 43 0.34 -3.76 9.67
N THR A 44 -0.24 -4.89 9.26
CA THR A 44 -1.55 -4.87 8.60
C THR A 44 -2.66 -4.56 9.60
N GLN A 45 -3.68 -3.88 9.10
CA GLN A 45 -4.88 -3.53 9.86
C GLN A 45 -6.06 -4.37 9.40
N ASN A 46 -7.06 -4.49 10.28
CA ASN A 46 -8.32 -5.11 9.90
C ASN A 46 -9.05 -4.25 8.88
N ASN A 47 -9.76 -4.91 7.97
CA ASN A 47 -10.62 -4.22 7.03
C ASN A 47 -11.77 -3.51 7.77
N ILE A 48 -12.18 -2.38 7.23
CA ILE A 48 -13.40 -1.67 7.63
C ILE A 48 -14.50 -2.06 6.63
N SER A 49 -15.59 -2.63 7.14
CA SER A 49 -16.71 -3.04 6.30
C SER A 49 -17.79 -1.97 6.29
N TYR A 50 -18.21 -1.55 5.11
CA TYR A 50 -19.34 -0.65 4.91
C TYR A 50 -20.47 -1.37 4.19
N THR A 51 -21.70 -1.10 4.60
CA THR A 51 -22.90 -1.65 3.94
C THR A 51 -23.52 -0.56 3.06
N SER A 52 -23.73 -0.87 1.78
CA SER A 52 -24.42 0.02 0.85
C SER A 52 -25.93 0.02 1.09
N ASP A 53 -26.65 1.01 0.53
CA ASP A 53 -28.12 1.11 0.60
C ASP A 53 -28.82 -0.13 0.01
N THR A 54 -28.15 -0.86 -0.85
CA THR A 54 -28.66 -2.13 -1.43
C THR A 54 -28.31 -3.37 -0.60
N GLY A 55 -27.75 -3.19 0.60
CA GLY A 55 -27.35 -4.27 1.49
C GLY A 55 -26.03 -4.97 1.11
N LYS A 56 -25.30 -4.46 0.13
CA LYS A 56 -24.00 -5.01 -0.26
C LYS A 56 -22.93 -4.56 0.72
N ILE A 57 -22.14 -5.53 1.23
CA ILE A 57 -20.98 -5.26 2.08
C ILE A 57 -19.75 -5.09 1.18
N CYS A 58 -18.99 -4.03 1.43
CA CYS A 58 -17.73 -3.73 0.77
C CYS A 58 -16.65 -3.51 1.84
N ASP A 59 -15.52 -4.19 1.69
CA ASP A 59 -14.41 -4.11 2.60
C ASP A 59 -13.34 -3.13 2.09
N PHE A 60 -12.83 -2.32 3.03
CA PHE A 60 -11.75 -1.36 2.78
C PHE A 60 -10.59 -1.63 3.73
N ASN A 61 -9.38 -1.63 3.22
CA ASN A 61 -8.16 -1.61 4.01
C ASN A 61 -7.47 -0.26 3.81
N THR A 62 -7.44 0.55 4.86
CA THR A 62 -6.93 1.92 4.80
C THR A 62 -5.41 2.00 4.88
N ALA A 63 -4.75 0.90 5.26
CA ALA A 63 -3.30 0.78 5.38
C ALA A 63 -2.63 1.92 6.19
N ASP A 64 -3.33 2.49 7.20
CA ASP A 64 -2.93 3.72 7.91
C ASP A 64 -1.51 3.66 8.47
N THR A 65 -1.11 2.52 9.06
CA THR A 65 0.24 2.34 9.60
C THR A 65 1.31 2.40 8.51
N LEU A 66 1.06 1.75 7.37
CA LEU A 66 1.99 1.74 6.24
C LEU A 66 2.02 3.08 5.52
N ASN A 67 0.87 3.74 5.37
CA ASN A 67 0.78 5.08 4.81
C ASN A 67 1.53 6.11 5.69
N SER A 68 1.38 6.03 7.01
CA SER A 68 2.11 6.88 7.95
C SER A 68 3.62 6.65 7.86
N LEU A 69 4.06 5.40 7.74
CA LEU A 69 5.47 5.08 7.53
C LEU A 69 5.99 5.67 6.21
N LEU A 70 5.23 5.53 5.13
CA LEU A 70 5.57 6.07 3.82
C LEU A 70 5.74 7.59 3.87
N LEU A 71 4.75 8.30 4.41
CA LEU A 71 4.81 9.76 4.55
C LEU A 71 6.01 10.21 5.40
N ASN A 72 6.25 9.55 6.54
CA ASN A 72 7.43 9.85 7.37
C ASN A 72 8.74 9.67 6.60
N CYS A 73 8.84 8.65 5.74
CA CYS A 73 10.02 8.47 4.88
C CYS A 73 10.17 9.60 3.86
N LEU A 74 9.06 10.04 3.23
CA LEU A 74 9.09 11.13 2.25
C LEU A 74 9.51 12.46 2.88
N PHE A 75 9.03 12.77 4.08
CA PHE A 75 9.47 13.94 4.85
C PHE A 75 10.93 13.82 5.29
N ALA A 76 11.33 12.68 5.85
CA ALA A 76 12.70 12.46 6.32
C ALA A 76 13.75 12.51 5.20
N THR A 77 13.35 12.16 3.97
CA THR A 77 14.24 12.26 2.79
C THR A 77 14.17 13.63 2.09
N GLY A 78 13.35 14.56 2.59
CA GLY A 78 13.18 15.89 2.02
C GLY A 78 12.42 15.93 0.69
N GLN A 79 11.76 14.84 0.30
CA GLN A 79 10.93 14.80 -0.91
C GLN A 79 9.61 15.55 -0.70
N LEU A 80 9.11 15.57 0.51
CA LEU A 80 8.02 16.45 0.96
C LEU A 80 8.55 17.37 2.07
N LYS A 81 8.00 18.57 2.17
CA LYS A 81 8.35 19.56 3.18
C LYS A 81 7.12 20.00 3.94
N GLU A 82 7.25 20.13 5.25
CA GLU A 82 6.18 20.59 6.11
C GLU A 82 5.83 22.06 5.79
N GLY A 83 4.53 22.36 5.75
CA GLY A 83 4.01 23.71 5.47
C GLY A 83 3.95 24.09 3.98
N GLU A 84 4.41 23.25 3.08
CA GLU A 84 4.18 23.44 1.64
C GLU A 84 2.81 22.90 1.21
N MET A 85 2.22 23.50 0.17
CA MET A 85 1.00 23.02 -0.46
C MET A 85 1.34 22.15 -1.66
N TYR A 86 0.65 21.03 -1.79
CA TYR A 86 0.85 20.07 -2.88
C TYR A 86 -0.48 19.76 -3.55
N ASP A 87 -0.44 19.60 -4.86
CA ASP A 87 -1.56 19.03 -5.61
C ASP A 87 -1.49 17.51 -5.48
N VAL A 88 -2.60 16.90 -5.03
CA VAL A 88 -2.68 15.45 -4.84
C VAL A 88 -3.70 14.88 -5.81
N ASP A 89 -3.26 13.94 -6.62
CA ASP A 89 -4.12 13.14 -7.48
C ASP A 89 -4.47 11.81 -6.78
N PHE A 90 -5.73 11.38 -6.93
CA PHE A 90 -6.18 10.10 -6.39
C PHE A 90 -6.95 9.32 -7.47
N ASP A 91 -6.46 8.12 -7.78
CA ASP A 91 -7.11 7.24 -8.75
C ASP A 91 -7.14 5.79 -8.29
N HIS A 92 -8.06 5.01 -8.86
CA HIS A 92 -8.22 3.60 -8.57
C HIS A 92 -7.68 2.74 -9.72
N GLN A 93 -6.97 1.70 -9.35
CA GLN A 93 -6.49 0.68 -10.27
C GLN A 93 -7.16 -0.67 -9.98
N PHE A 94 -7.21 -1.54 -10.98
CA PHE A 94 -7.64 -2.92 -10.78
C PHE A 94 -6.44 -3.84 -10.81
N ILE A 95 -6.37 -4.71 -9.80
CA ILE A 95 -5.38 -5.78 -9.74
C ILE A 95 -6.11 -7.10 -9.89
N GLU A 96 -5.96 -7.75 -11.04
CA GLU A 96 -6.49 -9.08 -11.28
C GLU A 96 -5.75 -10.12 -10.43
N THR A 97 -6.50 -11.00 -9.78
CA THR A 97 -5.93 -12.05 -8.94
C THR A 97 -6.93 -13.17 -8.71
N GLU A 98 -6.43 -14.39 -8.53
CA GLU A 98 -7.22 -15.58 -8.18
C GLU A 98 -7.25 -15.89 -6.68
N LYS A 99 -6.85 -14.94 -5.83
CA LYS A 99 -6.88 -15.13 -4.38
C LYS A 99 -8.32 -15.37 -3.89
N TYR A 100 -8.46 -16.17 -2.83
CA TYR A 100 -9.75 -16.65 -2.31
C TYR A 100 -10.69 -15.52 -1.84
N ASP A 101 -10.15 -14.37 -1.47
CA ASP A 101 -10.87 -13.19 -0.99
C ASP A 101 -11.13 -12.14 -2.09
N ALA A 102 -10.61 -12.36 -3.31
CA ALA A 102 -10.85 -11.49 -4.44
C ALA A 102 -12.34 -11.46 -4.84
N LYS A 103 -12.85 -10.29 -5.18
CA LYS A 103 -14.25 -10.10 -5.59
C LYS A 103 -14.35 -9.85 -7.09
N PRO A 104 -15.48 -10.24 -7.74
CA PRO A 104 -15.72 -9.96 -9.15
C PRO A 104 -15.70 -8.45 -9.40
N THR A 105 -14.93 -8.02 -10.40
CA THR A 105 -14.90 -6.62 -10.85
C THR A 105 -15.97 -6.38 -11.94
N TYR A 106 -16.28 -5.11 -12.22
CA TYR A 106 -17.15 -4.79 -13.35
C TYR A 106 -16.51 -5.17 -14.72
N LYS A 107 -15.19 -5.35 -14.75
CA LYS A 107 -14.43 -5.80 -15.93
C LYS A 107 -14.50 -7.32 -16.13
N LYS A 108 -15.28 -8.05 -15.30
CA LYS A 108 -15.54 -9.48 -15.38
C LYS A 108 -14.35 -10.40 -15.01
N PHE A 109 -13.38 -9.91 -14.24
CA PHE A 109 -12.37 -10.74 -13.59
C PHE A 109 -12.46 -10.62 -12.07
N LEU A 110 -11.82 -11.53 -11.34
CA LEU A 110 -11.65 -11.45 -9.90
C LEU A 110 -10.48 -10.52 -9.57
N GLY A 111 -10.63 -9.66 -8.57
CA GLY A 111 -9.53 -8.77 -8.20
C GLY A 111 -9.82 -7.83 -7.06
N TYR A 112 -8.82 -7.00 -6.79
CA TYR A 112 -8.88 -5.87 -5.86
C TYR A 112 -8.95 -4.55 -6.63
N ARG A 113 -9.36 -3.52 -5.94
CA ARG A 113 -9.40 -2.17 -6.48
C ARG A 113 -8.71 -1.18 -5.54
N PRO A 114 -7.36 -1.18 -5.47
CA PRO A 114 -6.65 -0.18 -4.71
C PRO A 114 -6.85 1.22 -5.32
N GLY A 115 -7.01 2.20 -4.42
CA GLY A 115 -6.87 3.61 -4.71
C GLY A 115 -5.48 4.07 -4.30
N VAL A 116 -4.86 4.91 -5.13
CA VAL A 116 -3.50 5.43 -4.92
C VAL A 116 -3.55 6.95 -4.93
N ALA A 117 -3.01 7.56 -3.88
CA ALA A 117 -2.80 9.01 -3.80
C ALA A 117 -1.36 9.33 -4.21
N VAL A 118 -1.18 10.29 -5.12
CA VAL A 118 0.13 10.71 -5.62
C VAL A 118 0.31 12.22 -5.58
N ILE A 119 1.54 12.66 -5.39
CA ILE A 119 1.99 14.04 -5.56
C ILE A 119 3.10 14.01 -6.63
N GLY A 120 2.79 14.44 -7.86
CA GLY A 120 3.69 14.22 -8.98
C GLY A 120 3.98 12.73 -9.17
N ASP A 121 5.25 12.34 -9.03
CA ASP A 121 5.69 10.94 -9.17
C ASP A 121 5.77 10.20 -7.82
N LEU A 122 5.40 10.84 -6.71
CA LEU A 122 5.50 10.27 -5.37
C LEU A 122 4.17 9.66 -4.94
N ILE A 123 4.17 8.38 -4.59
CA ILE A 123 3.03 7.76 -3.90
C ILE A 123 3.03 8.27 -2.46
N VAL A 124 1.91 8.87 -2.03
CA VAL A 124 1.73 9.40 -0.67
C VAL A 124 0.73 8.61 0.16
N GLY A 125 -0.06 7.75 -0.47
CA GLY A 125 -0.96 6.88 0.24
C GLY A 125 -1.62 5.84 -0.65
N ILE A 126 -2.05 4.74 -0.02
CA ILE A 126 -2.76 3.64 -0.67
C ILE A 126 -3.92 3.20 0.21
N GLU A 127 -5.07 2.94 -0.40
CA GLU A 127 -6.21 2.29 0.23
C GLU A 127 -6.68 1.14 -0.67
N ASN A 128 -6.85 -0.05 -0.12
CA ASN A 128 -7.41 -1.15 -0.90
C ASN A 128 -8.92 -1.28 -0.66
N SER A 129 -9.66 -1.63 -1.69
CA SER A 129 -11.07 -1.97 -1.60
C SER A 129 -11.40 -3.20 -2.45
N ASP A 130 -12.52 -3.81 -2.14
CA ASP A 130 -13.06 -4.92 -2.93
C ASP A 130 -13.22 -4.56 -4.40
N GLY A 131 -12.87 -5.47 -5.29
CA GLY A 131 -12.95 -5.26 -6.75
C GLY A 131 -14.33 -4.87 -7.28
N ASN A 132 -15.39 -5.19 -6.54
CA ASN A 132 -16.77 -4.87 -6.88
C ASN A 132 -17.29 -3.58 -6.22
N THR A 133 -16.46 -2.82 -5.51
CA THR A 133 -16.85 -1.56 -4.87
C THR A 133 -17.04 -0.46 -5.91
N ASN A 134 -18.10 0.34 -5.77
CA ASN A 134 -18.30 1.50 -6.64
C ASN A 134 -17.28 2.59 -6.31
N VAL A 135 -16.71 3.26 -7.33
CA VAL A 135 -15.71 4.34 -7.16
C VAL A 135 -16.18 5.48 -6.26
N ARG A 136 -17.48 5.78 -6.24
CA ARG A 136 -18.05 6.87 -5.42
C ARG A 136 -18.37 6.43 -3.99
N PHE A 137 -18.36 5.13 -3.72
CA PHE A 137 -18.74 4.60 -2.41
C PHE A 137 -17.66 4.92 -1.38
N HIS A 138 -18.01 5.66 -0.34
CA HIS A 138 -17.10 6.19 0.70
C HIS A 138 -15.92 7.04 0.21
N GLN A 139 -15.94 7.54 -1.03
CA GLN A 139 -14.88 8.38 -1.59
C GLN A 139 -14.55 9.61 -0.73
N LYS A 140 -15.57 10.23 -0.11
CA LYS A 140 -15.35 11.36 0.80
C LYS A 140 -14.50 10.97 2.01
N ASP A 141 -14.70 9.79 2.57
CA ASP A 141 -13.95 9.31 3.74
C ASP A 141 -12.53 8.93 3.34
N THR A 142 -12.36 8.33 2.16
CA THR A 142 -11.06 8.08 1.54
C THR A 142 -10.26 9.37 1.37
N LEU A 143 -10.83 10.36 0.72
CA LEU A 143 -10.16 11.65 0.49
C LEU A 143 -9.78 12.35 1.79
N LYS A 144 -10.63 12.33 2.82
CA LYS A 144 -10.31 12.91 4.14
C LYS A 144 -9.13 12.24 4.85
N ARG A 145 -8.76 11.02 4.49
CA ARG A 145 -7.57 10.35 5.05
C ARG A 145 -6.27 10.82 4.41
N PHE A 146 -6.34 11.31 3.16
CA PHE A 146 -5.17 11.75 2.39
C PHE A 146 -5.01 13.27 2.32
N PHE A 147 -6.05 14.03 2.70
CA PHE A 147 -6.11 15.48 2.72
C PHE A 147 -6.54 15.99 4.09
#